data_161530b361dc0352156c1e1a7ce01318
#
_entry.id   161530b361dc0352156c1e1a7ce01318
#
_cell.length_a   1.000
_cell.length_b   1.000
_cell.length_c   1.000
_cell.angle_alpha   90.00
_cell.angle_beta   90.00
_cell.angle_gamma   90.00
#
_symmetry.space_group_name_H-M   'P 1'
#
loop_
_entity.id
_entity.type
_entity.pdbx_description
1 polymer ?
#
loop_
_entity_poly.entity_id
_entity_poly.type
_entity_poly.pdbx_seq_one_letter_code
_entity_poly.pdbx_strand_id
1 'polypeptide(L)'
;MKEVKSPKKPLIYYYSIILLIVLLFNLIVSPLLMKNQVTEVDYGTFMRMIEEKNIGEVEVEDDEILFTDKDKQQVYTTGAMDDPTLTQRLYDSGATFTKEIQKTMSPVLSFVLTAVLPLVIFIAIGQYMGKKLVESAGGKNSLMFGGTGKSGAKVYVQSTQGIHFEDVAGEDEAKESLAEIVDYLHNPQKYTDVGASMPKGVLLVGPPGTGKTMLAKAVAGEANVPFFSMSGSEFVEMFVGMGASKVRDLFKQAKEKAPCIVFIDEIDAIGKKRDNQLSSNDEREQTLNQLLTEMDGFEGNNGVIILAATNRPESLDPALTRPGRFDRRVPVELPDLAGREAILKVHAKKIKTADDVDFHTIARMASGASGAELANMINEAALRAVRNHRTVVTEADLEESIEVVIAGYQKKNAVLSDHEKQVVSYHEIGHALVAALQTHSAPVQKITIIPRTSGALGYTMQVDTADKNLMTKEEIENKIATFTGGRAAEEVVFGEITTGASNDIEQATKLARGMITRYGMSEEFDMVALETVTNQYLGGDTSLACSAETQTQIDHQVVALVKKEHAKAVGILTDNRAKLDELAKYLYEKETITGEEFMAILDRT
;
A
#
# COMPACT_ATOMS: atom_id res chain seq x y z
N MET A 1 12.08 20.18 18.92
CA MET A 1 10.62 20.30 18.69
C MET A 1 10.42 21.04 17.37
N LYS A 2 9.97 20.37 16.30
CA LYS A 2 9.57 21.01 15.04
C LYS A 2 8.05 21.11 15.05
N GLU A 3 7.54 22.34 14.91
CA GLU A 3 6.11 22.63 14.81
C GLU A 3 5.46 21.82 13.71
N VAL A 4 4.45 21.04 14.08
CA VAL A 4 3.55 20.39 13.13
C VAL A 4 2.58 21.46 12.63
N LYS A 5 2.78 21.95 11.41
CA LYS A 5 1.81 22.84 10.75
C LYS A 5 0.54 22.05 10.47
N SER A 6 -0.56 22.50 11.04
CA SER A 6 -1.90 21.99 10.77
C SER A 6 -2.20 22.00 9.25
N PRO A 7 -2.92 21.02 8.71
CA PRO A 7 -3.25 20.96 7.29
C PRO A 7 -4.11 22.16 6.91
N LYS A 8 -3.61 23.00 6.00
CA LYS A 8 -4.38 24.12 5.43
C LYS A 8 -5.54 23.55 4.64
N LYS A 9 -6.77 23.96 4.99
CA LYS A 9 -7.98 23.56 4.28
C LYS A 9 -7.90 23.99 2.80
N PRO A 10 -8.36 23.16 1.86
CA PRO A 10 -8.25 23.46 0.43
C PRO A 10 -9.03 24.74 0.07
N LEU A 11 -8.55 25.49 -0.90
CA LEU A 11 -9.08 26.80 -1.33
C LEU A 11 -10.58 26.74 -1.67
N ILE A 12 -11.02 25.60 -2.22
CA ILE A 12 -12.42 25.31 -2.55
C ILE A 12 -13.35 25.45 -1.32
N TYR A 13 -12.87 25.16 -0.12
CA TYR A 13 -13.63 25.32 1.12
C TYR A 13 -13.97 26.79 1.41
N TYR A 14 -13.04 27.71 1.15
CA TYR A 14 -13.28 29.15 1.35
C TYR A 14 -14.22 29.71 0.28
N TYR A 15 -14.09 29.27 -0.97
CA TYR A 15 -15.02 29.67 -2.04
C TYR A 15 -16.43 29.13 -1.82
N SER A 16 -16.56 27.91 -1.30
CA SER A 16 -17.88 27.34 -0.94
C SER A 16 -18.54 28.12 0.18
N ILE A 17 -17.78 28.61 1.17
CA ILE A 17 -18.30 29.44 2.25
C ILE A 17 -18.75 30.80 1.73
N ILE A 18 -17.94 31.45 0.88
CA ILE A 18 -18.30 32.77 0.30
C ILE A 18 -19.55 32.65 -0.58
N LEU A 19 -19.63 31.62 -1.42
CA LEU A 19 -20.80 31.33 -2.24
C LEU A 19 -22.04 31.10 -1.38
N LEU A 20 -21.91 30.34 -0.31
CA LEU A 20 -23.00 30.07 0.63
C LEU A 20 -23.46 31.35 1.32
N ILE A 21 -22.55 32.24 1.73
CA ILE A 21 -22.88 33.53 2.36
C ILE A 21 -23.61 34.44 1.37
N VAL A 22 -23.16 34.53 0.11
CA VAL A 22 -23.82 35.32 -0.94
C VAL A 22 -25.23 34.76 -1.26
N LEU A 23 -25.36 33.45 -1.31
CA LEU A 23 -26.65 32.77 -1.55
C LEU A 23 -27.62 32.97 -0.39
N LEU A 24 -27.14 32.85 0.85
CA LEU A 24 -27.92 33.14 2.06
C LEU A 24 -28.33 34.62 2.16
N PHE A 25 -27.44 35.54 1.79
CA PHE A 25 -27.73 36.97 1.78
C PHE A 25 -28.85 37.30 0.77
N ASN A 26 -28.78 36.74 -0.46
CA ASN A 26 -29.82 36.94 -1.48
C ASN A 26 -31.15 36.26 -1.14
N LEU A 27 -31.13 35.08 -0.49
CA LEU A 27 -32.32 34.31 -0.18
C LEU A 27 -33.06 34.79 1.09
N ILE A 28 -32.33 35.31 2.08
CA ILE A 28 -32.88 35.64 3.39
C ILE A 28 -32.91 37.14 3.67
N VAL A 29 -31.81 37.84 3.39
CA VAL A 29 -31.66 39.26 3.81
C VAL A 29 -32.33 40.19 2.83
N SER A 30 -32.23 39.97 1.52
CA SER A 30 -32.83 40.81 0.49
C SER A 30 -34.39 40.84 0.58
N PRO A 31 -35.11 39.74 0.72
CA PRO A 31 -36.56 39.74 0.92
C PRO A 31 -37.02 40.32 2.24
N LEU A 32 -36.20 40.19 3.31
CA LEU A 32 -36.54 40.74 4.63
C LEU A 32 -36.42 42.28 4.67
N LEU A 33 -35.50 42.87 3.93
CA LEU A 33 -35.34 44.32 3.81
C LEU A 33 -36.46 45.00 2.98
N MET A 34 -37.07 44.27 2.04
CA MET A 34 -38.17 44.75 1.20
C MET A 34 -39.56 44.64 1.84
N LYS A 35 -39.78 43.81 2.84
CA LYS A 35 -41.09 43.43 3.37
C LYS A 35 -41.71 44.43 4.39
N ASN A 36 -41.05 45.47 4.79
CA ASN A 36 -41.45 46.27 5.97
C ASN A 36 -42.16 47.59 5.68
N GLN A 37 -42.66 47.89 4.46
CA GLN A 37 -43.25 49.21 4.17
C GLN A 37 -44.58 49.18 3.40
N VAL A 38 -45.09 48.08 2.94
CA VAL A 38 -46.33 48.03 2.12
C VAL A 38 -47.34 47.08 2.73
N THR A 39 -48.56 47.55 2.95
CA THR A 39 -49.67 46.71 3.46
C THR A 39 -50.58 46.30 2.31
N GLU A 40 -50.73 44.97 2.09
CA GLU A 40 -51.66 44.43 1.08
C GLU A 40 -53.08 44.51 1.57
N VAL A 41 -54.00 45.02 0.73
CA VAL A 41 -55.44 45.10 1.01
C VAL A 41 -56.22 44.62 -0.20
N ASP A 42 -57.47 44.20 0.03
CA ASP A 42 -58.37 43.79 -1.05
C ASP A 42 -58.87 45.00 -1.87
N TYR A 43 -59.25 44.73 -3.12
CA TYR A 43 -59.71 45.78 -4.06
C TYR A 43 -60.99 46.48 -3.55
N GLY A 44 -61.86 45.79 -2.81
CA GLY A 44 -63.04 46.41 -2.18
C GLY A 44 -62.69 47.44 -1.11
N THR A 45 -61.62 47.19 -0.35
CA THR A 45 -61.09 48.17 0.63
C THR A 45 -60.49 49.40 -0.07
N PHE A 46 -59.78 49.18 -1.16
CA PHE A 46 -59.29 50.26 -2.02
C PHE A 46 -60.44 51.14 -2.54
N MET A 47 -61.48 50.53 -3.09
CA MET A 47 -62.66 51.24 -3.60
C MET A 47 -63.42 52.00 -2.48
N ARG A 48 -63.45 51.47 -1.27
CA ARG A 48 -64.08 52.16 -0.12
C ARG A 48 -63.31 53.39 0.29
N MET A 49 -61.96 53.29 0.27
CA MET A 49 -61.09 54.44 0.56
C MET A 49 -61.18 55.55 -0.50
N ILE A 50 -61.46 55.21 -1.76
CA ILE A 50 -61.78 56.17 -2.82
C ILE A 50 -63.08 56.89 -2.53
N GLU A 51 -64.20 56.18 -2.17
CA GLU A 51 -65.48 56.72 -1.88
C GLU A 51 -65.46 57.62 -0.63
N GLU A 52 -64.75 57.25 0.40
CA GLU A 52 -64.55 58.01 1.64
C GLU A 52 -63.58 59.20 1.47
N LYS A 53 -62.99 59.38 0.28
CA LYS A 53 -62.01 60.43 -0.03
C LYS A 53 -60.78 60.39 0.90
N ASN A 54 -60.42 59.19 1.37
CA ASN A 54 -59.28 58.95 2.23
C ASN A 54 -58.12 58.33 1.47
N ILE A 55 -57.87 58.78 0.26
CA ILE A 55 -56.80 58.32 -0.63
C ILE A 55 -55.93 59.49 -1.07
N GLY A 56 -54.61 59.31 -1.09
CA GLY A 56 -53.60 60.36 -1.41
C GLY A 56 -53.05 60.24 -2.81
N GLU A 57 -51.89 59.56 -2.93
CA GLU A 57 -51.26 59.25 -4.20
C GLU A 57 -51.57 57.81 -4.63
N VAL A 58 -51.88 57.63 -5.90
CA VAL A 58 -52.19 56.33 -6.50
C VAL A 58 -51.33 56.12 -7.72
N GLU A 59 -50.58 55.00 -7.73
CA GLU A 59 -49.80 54.57 -8.86
C GLU A 59 -50.42 53.28 -9.39
N VAL A 60 -50.81 53.30 -10.65
CA VAL A 60 -51.47 52.17 -11.28
C VAL A 60 -50.45 51.46 -12.17
N GLU A 61 -50.10 50.24 -11.81
CA GLU A 61 -49.30 49.35 -12.61
C GLU A 61 -50.18 48.35 -13.37
N ASP A 62 -49.60 47.49 -14.23
CA ASP A 62 -50.39 46.59 -15.05
C ASP A 62 -51.07 45.49 -14.20
N ASP A 63 -50.43 44.99 -13.16
CA ASP A 63 -50.92 43.88 -12.30
C ASP A 63 -51.28 44.32 -10.87
N GLU A 64 -50.82 45.52 -10.43
CA GLU A 64 -51.06 45.99 -9.08
C GLU A 64 -51.29 47.52 -9.02
N ILE A 65 -51.93 47.96 -7.95
CA ILE A 65 -52.17 49.39 -7.66
C ILE A 65 -51.54 49.69 -6.32
N LEU A 66 -50.53 50.60 -6.31
CA LEU A 66 -49.93 51.12 -5.11
C LEU A 66 -50.61 52.45 -4.74
N PHE A 67 -50.96 52.63 -3.48
CA PHE A 67 -51.61 53.89 -3.05
C PHE A 67 -51.30 54.22 -1.59
N THR A 68 -51.45 55.47 -1.26
CA THR A 68 -51.28 55.98 0.10
C THR A 68 -52.60 56.46 0.68
N ASP A 69 -52.73 56.51 2.00
CA ASP A 69 -53.77 57.24 2.65
C ASP A 69 -53.59 58.77 2.44
N LYS A 70 -54.63 59.56 2.76
CA LYS A 70 -54.64 60.99 2.54
C LYS A 70 -53.51 61.73 3.29
N ASP A 71 -53.11 61.19 4.43
CA ASP A 71 -52.07 61.78 5.28
C ASP A 71 -50.65 61.27 4.92
N LYS A 72 -50.51 60.43 3.89
CA LYS A 72 -49.26 59.83 3.39
C LYS A 72 -48.47 59.06 4.46
N GLN A 73 -49.15 58.50 5.46
CA GLN A 73 -48.47 57.80 6.55
C GLN A 73 -48.26 56.32 6.27
N GLN A 74 -49.08 55.71 5.40
CA GLN A 74 -49.03 54.31 5.10
C GLN A 74 -49.18 54.03 3.62
N VAL A 75 -48.40 53.07 3.09
CA VAL A 75 -48.45 52.65 1.70
C VAL A 75 -49.19 51.30 1.63
N TYR A 76 -50.15 51.25 0.74
CA TYR A 76 -50.96 50.06 0.48
C TYR A 76 -50.77 49.56 -0.93
N THR A 77 -50.95 48.25 -1.13
CA THR A 77 -51.00 47.63 -2.45
C THR A 77 -52.26 46.79 -2.59
N THR A 78 -52.84 46.77 -3.78
CA THR A 78 -53.94 45.87 -4.15
C THR A 78 -53.78 45.41 -5.61
N GLY A 79 -54.28 44.23 -5.95
CA GLY A 79 -54.30 43.74 -7.33
C GLY A 79 -55.14 44.61 -8.24
N ALA A 80 -54.62 44.89 -9.45
CA ALA A 80 -55.37 45.65 -10.46
C ALA A 80 -56.55 44.84 -10.98
N MET A 81 -57.72 45.45 -11.07
CA MET A 81 -58.93 44.89 -11.71
C MET A 81 -59.33 45.72 -12.93
N ASP A 82 -59.92 45.04 -13.93
CA ASP A 82 -60.42 45.72 -15.15
C ASP A 82 -61.67 46.55 -14.79
N ASP A 83 -61.46 47.78 -14.30
CA ASP A 83 -62.54 48.73 -14.00
C ASP A 83 -62.42 49.96 -14.90
N PRO A 84 -63.26 50.07 -15.95
CA PRO A 84 -63.28 51.21 -16.87
C PRO A 84 -63.62 52.54 -16.20
N THR A 85 -64.23 52.48 -14.98
CA THR A 85 -64.63 53.67 -14.24
C THR A 85 -63.61 54.15 -13.22
N LEU A 86 -62.52 53.39 -13.00
CA LEU A 86 -61.50 53.67 -11.99
C LEU A 86 -60.91 55.09 -12.13
N THR A 87 -60.53 55.48 -13.34
CA THR A 87 -59.96 56.77 -13.62
C THR A 87 -60.89 57.93 -13.26
N GLN A 88 -62.21 57.79 -13.55
CA GLN A 88 -63.21 58.79 -13.19
C GLN A 88 -63.38 58.88 -11.67
N ARG A 89 -63.45 57.74 -10.98
CA ARG A 89 -63.57 57.68 -9.51
C ARG A 89 -62.35 58.26 -8.78
N LEU A 90 -61.15 58.01 -9.29
CA LEU A 90 -59.92 58.58 -8.74
C LEU A 90 -59.95 60.11 -8.91
N TYR A 91 -60.38 60.62 -10.06
CA TYR A 91 -60.52 62.03 -10.30
C TYR A 91 -61.54 62.67 -9.36
N ASP A 92 -62.71 62.07 -9.19
CA ASP A 92 -63.81 62.57 -8.31
C ASP A 92 -63.42 62.51 -6.82
N SER A 93 -62.50 61.61 -6.43
CA SER A 93 -61.97 61.49 -5.06
C SER A 93 -60.97 62.59 -4.70
N GLY A 94 -60.35 63.22 -5.73
CA GLY A 94 -59.29 64.21 -5.54
C GLY A 94 -57.90 63.63 -5.30
N ALA A 95 -57.72 62.33 -5.53
CA ALA A 95 -56.44 61.66 -5.47
C ALA A 95 -55.50 62.09 -6.60
N THR A 96 -54.22 62.15 -6.33
CA THR A 96 -53.21 62.31 -7.38
C THR A 96 -52.86 60.93 -7.94
N PHE A 97 -53.12 60.66 -9.21
CA PHE A 97 -52.83 59.34 -9.79
C PHE A 97 -51.97 59.43 -11.02
N THR A 98 -51.07 58.45 -11.15
CA THR A 98 -50.11 58.28 -12.25
C THR A 98 -50.11 56.84 -12.71
N LYS A 99 -49.76 56.60 -14.00
CA LYS A 99 -49.37 55.31 -14.50
C LYS A 99 -47.89 55.35 -14.79
N GLU A 100 -47.12 54.37 -14.26
CA GLU A 100 -45.69 54.34 -14.48
C GLU A 100 -45.41 54.14 -15.97
N ILE A 101 -44.55 54.99 -16.55
CA ILE A 101 -43.98 54.82 -17.88
C ILE A 101 -42.71 53.97 -17.73
N GLN A 102 -42.82 52.66 -17.89
CA GLN A 102 -41.67 51.78 -17.88
C GLN A 102 -40.61 52.29 -18.88
N LYS A 103 -39.54 52.92 -18.42
CA LYS A 103 -38.31 53.08 -19.16
C LYS A 103 -37.58 51.75 -19.17
N THR A 104 -37.91 50.85 -20.10
CA THR A 104 -37.21 49.61 -20.26
C THR A 104 -35.75 49.88 -20.59
N MET A 105 -34.87 49.57 -19.67
CA MET A 105 -33.42 49.50 -19.96
C MET A 105 -33.24 48.52 -21.11
N SER A 106 -32.36 48.83 -22.06
CA SER A 106 -32.03 47.93 -23.17
C SER A 106 -31.76 46.52 -22.62
N PRO A 107 -32.41 45.46 -23.13
CA PRO A 107 -32.19 44.10 -22.67
C PRO A 107 -30.72 43.68 -22.64
N VAL A 108 -29.93 44.25 -23.56
CA VAL A 108 -28.46 44.03 -23.66
C VAL A 108 -27.75 44.68 -22.46
N LEU A 109 -28.15 45.90 -22.05
CA LEU A 109 -27.54 46.59 -20.93
C LEU A 109 -27.88 45.89 -19.58
N SER A 110 -29.10 45.42 -19.45
CA SER A 110 -29.54 44.61 -18.29
C SER A 110 -28.74 43.31 -18.19
N PHE A 111 -28.60 42.57 -19.29
CA PHE A 111 -27.79 41.34 -19.33
C PHE A 111 -26.31 41.59 -19.00
N VAL A 112 -25.73 42.67 -19.51
CA VAL A 112 -24.34 43.02 -19.20
C VAL A 112 -24.14 43.35 -17.70
N LEU A 113 -25.07 44.08 -17.11
CA LEU A 113 -24.98 44.50 -15.69
C LEU A 113 -25.25 43.33 -14.73
N THR A 114 -26.17 42.42 -15.07
CA THR A 114 -26.59 41.32 -14.16
C THR A 114 -25.78 40.04 -14.32
N ALA A 115 -25.29 39.75 -15.51
CA ALA A 115 -24.57 38.50 -15.78
C ALA A 115 -23.08 38.73 -16.07
N VAL A 116 -22.72 39.67 -16.95
CA VAL A 116 -21.35 39.83 -17.40
C VAL A 116 -20.47 40.60 -16.39
N LEU A 117 -20.98 41.67 -15.82
CA LEU A 117 -20.21 42.52 -14.87
C LEU A 117 -19.82 41.74 -13.60
N PRO A 118 -20.71 40.99 -12.92
CA PRO A 118 -20.33 40.17 -11.76
C PRO A 118 -19.30 39.09 -12.11
N LEU A 119 -19.43 38.48 -13.30
CA LEU A 119 -18.48 37.48 -13.78
C LEU A 119 -17.07 38.08 -14.01
N VAL A 120 -16.99 39.24 -14.64
CA VAL A 120 -15.72 39.95 -14.86
C VAL A 120 -15.08 40.38 -13.53
N ILE A 121 -15.87 40.89 -12.59
CA ILE A 121 -15.40 41.24 -11.25
C ILE A 121 -14.88 40.00 -10.51
N PHE A 122 -15.61 38.88 -10.60
CA PHE A 122 -15.20 37.61 -9.99
C PHE A 122 -13.87 37.11 -10.54
N ILE A 123 -13.70 37.15 -11.87
CA ILE A 123 -12.44 36.77 -12.54
C ILE A 123 -11.30 37.70 -12.13
N ALA A 124 -11.54 39.00 -12.09
CA ALA A 124 -10.53 40.00 -11.69
C ALA A 124 -10.08 39.85 -10.23
N ILE A 125 -11.03 39.64 -9.31
CA ILE A 125 -10.73 39.35 -7.91
C ILE A 125 -9.97 38.02 -7.76
N GLY A 126 -10.40 36.99 -8.50
CA GLY A 126 -9.72 35.69 -8.52
C GLY A 126 -8.26 35.78 -8.99
N GLN A 127 -8.00 36.55 -10.04
CA GLN A 127 -6.63 36.80 -10.53
C GLN A 127 -5.80 37.65 -9.55
N TYR A 128 -6.38 38.69 -8.97
CA TYR A 128 -5.70 39.57 -7.97
C TYR A 128 -5.34 38.78 -6.71
N MET A 129 -6.29 38.01 -6.16
CA MET A 129 -6.05 37.15 -4.99
C MET A 129 -5.07 36.05 -5.30
N GLY A 130 -5.16 35.44 -6.49
CA GLY A 130 -4.22 34.41 -6.96
C GLY A 130 -2.78 34.92 -7.00
N LYS A 131 -2.53 36.11 -7.55
CA LYS A 131 -1.21 36.74 -7.55
C LYS A 131 -0.69 37.00 -6.13
N LYS A 132 -1.50 37.55 -5.25
CA LYS A 132 -1.10 37.90 -3.88
C LYS A 132 -0.87 36.68 -2.97
N LEU A 133 -1.59 35.55 -3.22
CA LEU A 133 -1.34 34.29 -2.52
C LEU A 133 -0.05 33.60 -3.01
N VAL A 134 0.28 33.73 -4.28
CA VAL A 134 1.53 33.18 -4.85
C VAL A 134 2.76 33.93 -4.32
N GLU A 135 2.67 35.24 -4.15
CA GLU A 135 3.75 36.06 -3.55
C GLU A 135 3.93 35.85 -2.04
N SER A 136 2.85 35.55 -1.31
CA SER A 136 2.88 35.35 0.15
C SER A 136 3.22 33.93 0.59
N ALA A 137 3.08 32.93 -0.29
CA ALA A 137 3.41 31.53 -0.02
C ALA A 137 4.60 31.11 -0.86
N GLY A 138 5.80 31.51 -0.51
CA GLY A 138 7.04 31.15 -1.19
C GLY A 138 7.18 29.65 -1.51
N GLY A 139 6.48 29.17 -2.54
CA GLY A 139 6.45 27.76 -2.94
C GLY A 139 5.51 27.54 -4.10
N LYS A 140 6.10 27.22 -5.24
CA LYS A 140 5.49 26.76 -6.48
C LYS A 140 4.40 25.72 -6.25
N ASN A 141 3.12 26.08 -6.31
CA ASN A 141 2.03 25.18 -6.67
C ASN A 141 0.97 25.96 -7.45
N SER A 142 1.13 25.95 -8.75
CA SER A 142 0.13 26.44 -9.70
C SER A 142 -0.97 25.40 -9.83
N LEU A 143 -2.06 25.60 -9.11
CA LEU A 143 -3.31 24.85 -9.30
C LEU A 143 -4.33 25.80 -9.93
N MET A 144 -4.42 25.81 -11.24
CA MET A 144 -5.63 25.89 -12.06
C MET A 144 -5.27 26.21 -13.51
N PHE A 145 -5.67 25.32 -14.42
CA PHE A 145 -5.55 25.44 -15.87
C PHE A 145 -4.12 25.63 -16.43
N GLY A 146 -3.46 24.54 -16.72
CA GLY A 146 -2.21 24.52 -17.47
C GLY A 146 -0.96 24.19 -16.67
N GLY A 147 -1.08 23.53 -15.51
CA GLY A 147 0.04 22.89 -14.82
C GLY A 147 0.49 21.68 -15.61
N THR A 148 1.34 21.89 -16.61
CA THR A 148 2.15 20.85 -17.24
C THR A 148 2.66 19.89 -16.19
N GLY A 149 2.44 18.59 -16.38
CA GLY A 149 2.86 17.50 -15.50
C GLY A 149 4.34 17.54 -15.17
N LYS A 150 4.68 18.35 -14.16
CA LYS A 150 6.03 18.31 -13.57
C LYS A 150 6.13 17.04 -12.76
N SER A 151 7.16 16.28 -13.03
CA SER A 151 7.44 15.08 -12.27
C SER A 151 7.64 15.44 -10.81
N GLY A 152 6.94 14.74 -9.90
CA GLY A 152 7.17 14.81 -8.47
C GLY A 152 8.44 14.08 -8.05
N ALA A 153 9.35 13.78 -8.99
CA ALA A 153 10.55 13.02 -8.74
C ALA A 153 11.36 13.64 -7.58
N LYS A 154 11.63 12.84 -6.58
CA LYS A 154 12.52 13.23 -5.48
C LYS A 154 13.94 13.21 -6.02
N VAL A 155 14.54 14.38 -6.17
CA VAL A 155 15.94 14.54 -6.55
C VAL A 155 16.78 14.53 -5.28
N TYR A 156 17.50 13.46 -5.06
CA TYR A 156 18.54 13.40 -4.03
C TYR A 156 19.83 13.92 -4.65
N VAL A 157 20.13 15.19 -4.40
CA VAL A 157 21.42 15.79 -4.76
C VAL A 157 22.44 15.32 -3.71
N GLN A 158 23.68 15.10 -4.16
CA GLN A 158 24.84 14.74 -3.33
C GLN A 158 24.71 15.20 -1.89
N SER A 159 24.49 14.29 -0.96
CA SER A 159 24.69 14.56 0.46
C SER A 159 25.97 13.83 0.85
N THR A 160 26.80 14.49 1.61
CA THR A 160 28.00 13.91 2.27
C THR A 160 27.69 12.75 3.23
N GLN A 161 26.43 12.31 3.29
CA GLN A 161 25.90 11.17 4.03
C GLN A 161 25.07 10.28 3.10
N GLY A 162 25.59 9.92 1.94
CA GLY A 162 25.01 8.92 1.03
C GLY A 162 24.99 7.52 1.65
N ILE A 163 24.06 6.67 1.20
CA ILE A 163 24.12 5.23 1.47
C ILE A 163 25.16 4.65 0.53
N HIS A 164 26.09 3.85 1.06
CA HIS A 164 27.15 3.15 0.34
C HIS A 164 26.94 1.63 0.38
N PHE A 165 27.69 0.88 -0.42
CA PHE A 165 27.62 -0.59 -0.42
C PHE A 165 27.97 -1.20 0.94
N GLU A 166 28.78 -0.53 1.74
CA GLU A 166 29.09 -0.94 3.12
C GLU A 166 27.87 -0.90 4.06
N ASP A 167 26.87 -0.07 3.75
CA ASP A 167 25.62 0.03 4.52
C ASP A 167 24.61 -1.05 4.13
N VAL A 168 24.85 -1.74 3.01
CA VAL A 168 24.03 -2.84 2.49
C VAL A 168 24.72 -4.15 2.80
N ALA A 169 24.28 -4.85 3.82
CA ALA A 169 24.81 -6.16 4.17
C ALA A 169 24.14 -7.27 3.35
N GLY A 170 24.88 -8.32 3.05
CA GLY A 170 24.44 -9.39 2.13
C GLY A 170 24.43 -8.93 0.67
N GLU A 171 23.82 -9.72 -0.21
CA GLU A 171 23.60 -9.40 -1.62
C GLU A 171 24.92 -9.18 -2.40
N ASP A 172 25.95 -9.97 -2.13
CA ASP A 172 27.28 -9.73 -2.65
C ASP A 172 27.36 -9.87 -4.17
N GLU A 173 26.63 -10.82 -4.77
CA GLU A 173 26.52 -11.00 -6.22
C GLU A 173 25.80 -9.82 -6.89
N ALA A 174 24.74 -9.30 -6.25
CA ALA A 174 24.04 -8.13 -6.73
C ALA A 174 24.94 -6.88 -6.66
N LYS A 175 25.69 -6.71 -5.58
CA LYS A 175 26.68 -5.63 -5.43
C LYS A 175 27.78 -5.70 -6.47
N GLU A 176 28.35 -6.88 -6.71
CA GLU A 176 29.39 -7.09 -7.72
C GLU A 176 28.88 -6.69 -9.11
N SER A 177 27.69 -7.17 -9.47
CA SER A 177 27.01 -6.81 -10.72
C SER A 177 26.76 -5.32 -10.87
N LEU A 178 26.45 -4.62 -9.77
CA LEU A 178 26.18 -3.18 -9.76
C LEU A 178 27.46 -2.34 -9.64
N ALA A 179 28.55 -2.88 -9.09
CA ALA A 179 29.84 -2.22 -9.03
C ALA A 179 30.42 -1.94 -10.42
N GLU A 180 30.13 -2.80 -11.42
CA GLU A 180 30.46 -2.53 -12.82
C GLU A 180 29.79 -1.26 -13.35
N ILE A 181 28.57 -0.95 -12.90
CA ILE A 181 27.83 0.27 -13.28
C ILE A 181 28.51 1.49 -12.67
N VAL A 182 28.95 1.37 -11.41
CA VAL A 182 29.70 2.43 -10.71
C VAL A 182 31.03 2.70 -11.43
N ASP A 183 31.80 1.64 -11.78
CA ASP A 183 33.06 1.78 -12.52
C ASP A 183 32.83 2.43 -13.91
N TYR A 184 31.78 2.05 -14.61
CA TYR A 184 31.40 2.67 -15.88
C TYR A 184 31.08 4.16 -15.75
N LEU A 185 30.32 4.57 -14.73
CA LEU A 185 29.99 5.98 -14.51
C LEU A 185 31.24 6.82 -14.23
N HIS A 186 32.26 6.23 -13.59
CA HIS A 186 33.55 6.87 -13.35
C HIS A 186 34.48 6.83 -14.55
N ASN A 187 34.53 5.70 -15.26
CA ASN A 187 35.56 5.40 -16.29
C ASN A 187 34.92 4.88 -17.59
N PRO A 188 34.04 5.64 -18.27
CA PRO A 188 33.31 5.16 -19.45
C PRO A 188 34.23 4.79 -20.64
N GLN A 189 35.40 5.43 -20.75
CA GLN A 189 36.40 5.19 -21.80
C GLN A 189 36.93 3.76 -21.77
N LYS A 190 37.20 3.19 -20.59
CA LYS A 190 37.67 1.82 -20.39
C LYS A 190 36.79 0.77 -21.08
N TYR A 191 35.51 1.00 -21.10
CA TYR A 191 34.52 0.09 -21.71
C TYR A 191 34.42 0.31 -23.22
N THR A 192 34.42 1.57 -23.67
CA THR A 192 34.36 1.90 -25.10
C THR A 192 35.60 1.46 -25.84
N ASP A 193 36.79 1.52 -25.23
CA ASP A 193 38.07 1.11 -25.85
C ASP A 193 38.12 -0.39 -26.16
N VAL A 194 37.37 -1.20 -25.39
CA VAL A 194 37.25 -2.66 -25.61
C VAL A 194 36.06 -2.99 -26.52
N GLY A 195 35.23 -1.99 -26.87
CA GLY A 195 34.03 -2.16 -27.66
C GLY A 195 32.83 -2.69 -26.85
N ALA A 196 32.89 -2.63 -25.53
CA ALA A 196 31.77 -3.01 -24.66
C ALA A 196 30.71 -1.92 -24.64
N SER A 197 29.44 -2.31 -24.78
CA SER A 197 28.27 -1.45 -24.59
C SER A 197 27.64 -1.71 -23.23
N MET A 198 27.54 -0.68 -22.40
CA MET A 198 26.85 -0.81 -21.12
C MET A 198 25.34 -0.86 -21.29
N PRO A 199 24.64 -1.60 -20.42
CA PRO A 199 23.20 -1.65 -20.42
C PRO A 199 22.63 -0.26 -20.13
N LYS A 200 21.60 0.14 -20.88
CA LYS A 200 20.88 1.40 -20.64
C LYS A 200 20.03 1.34 -19.39
N GLY A 201 19.51 0.14 -19.09
CA GLY A 201 18.66 -0.11 -17.95
C GLY A 201 18.96 -1.42 -17.25
N VAL A 202 18.88 -1.39 -15.93
CA VAL A 202 19.04 -2.56 -15.07
C VAL A 202 17.77 -2.77 -14.25
N LEU A 203 17.28 -3.99 -14.24
CA LEU A 203 16.08 -4.40 -13.51
C LEU A 203 16.48 -5.20 -12.27
N LEU A 204 16.25 -4.64 -11.09
CA LEU A 204 16.38 -5.32 -9.81
C LEU A 204 15.13 -6.17 -9.58
N VAL A 205 15.29 -7.47 -9.44
CA VAL A 205 14.17 -8.41 -9.28
C VAL A 205 14.33 -9.23 -8.01
N GLY A 206 13.26 -9.44 -7.27
CA GLY A 206 13.31 -10.24 -6.05
C GLY A 206 12.14 -10.02 -5.10
N PRO A 207 12.09 -10.76 -3.99
CA PRO A 207 11.03 -10.66 -3.00
C PRO A 207 10.92 -9.25 -2.39
N PRO A 208 9.75 -8.86 -1.83
CA PRO A 208 9.64 -7.63 -1.08
C PRO A 208 10.55 -7.63 0.16
N GLY A 209 11.05 -6.46 0.54
CA GLY A 209 11.88 -6.33 1.74
C GLY A 209 13.35 -6.73 1.61
N THR A 210 13.82 -7.18 0.43
CA THR A 210 15.22 -7.57 0.21
C THR A 210 16.19 -6.38 0.02
N GLY A 211 15.71 -5.13 0.03
CA GLY A 211 16.57 -3.96 -0.02
C GLY A 211 16.85 -3.38 -1.41
N LYS A 212 16.08 -3.74 -2.44
CA LYS A 212 16.25 -3.25 -3.84
C LYS A 212 16.37 -1.73 -3.93
N THR A 213 15.50 -1.00 -3.27
CA THR A 213 15.52 0.48 -3.22
C THR A 213 16.76 1.01 -2.50
N MET A 214 17.22 0.32 -1.44
CA MET A 214 18.42 0.69 -0.70
C MET A 214 19.67 0.44 -1.54
N LEU A 215 19.73 -0.68 -2.25
CA LEU A 215 20.81 -1.04 -3.15
C LEU A 215 20.94 -0.04 -4.32
N ALA A 216 19.80 0.40 -4.92
CA ALA A 216 19.82 1.43 -5.96
C ALA A 216 20.36 2.78 -5.44
N LYS A 217 20.05 3.15 -4.19
CA LYS A 217 20.63 4.34 -3.55
C LYS A 217 22.12 4.18 -3.27
N ALA A 218 22.55 2.99 -2.87
CA ALA A 218 23.96 2.69 -2.63
C ALA A 218 24.80 2.82 -3.91
N VAL A 219 24.29 2.35 -5.05
CA VAL A 219 24.93 2.54 -6.37
C VAL A 219 25.15 4.02 -6.67
N ALA A 220 24.16 4.87 -6.41
CA ALA A 220 24.28 6.30 -6.63
C ALA A 220 25.25 6.98 -5.65
N GLY A 221 25.29 6.51 -4.40
CA GLY A 221 26.24 6.95 -3.39
C GLY A 221 27.68 6.62 -3.76
N GLU A 222 27.93 5.35 -4.18
CA GLU A 222 29.26 4.91 -4.63
C GLU A 222 29.70 5.65 -5.89
N ALA A 223 28.81 5.82 -6.87
CA ALA A 223 29.09 6.55 -8.10
C ALA A 223 29.21 8.07 -7.89
N ASN A 224 28.80 8.58 -6.73
CA ASN A 224 28.76 10.00 -6.39
C ASN A 224 28.03 10.85 -7.45
N VAL A 225 26.90 10.35 -7.95
CA VAL A 225 26.08 11.00 -8.98
C VAL A 225 24.68 11.35 -8.45
N PRO A 226 23.97 12.31 -9.05
CA PRO A 226 22.59 12.62 -8.71
C PRO A 226 21.67 11.42 -8.87
N PHE A 227 20.77 11.23 -7.90
CA PHE A 227 19.79 10.15 -7.86
C PHE A 227 18.37 10.69 -7.98
N PHE A 228 17.68 10.31 -9.05
CA PHE A 228 16.27 10.61 -9.26
C PHE A 228 15.44 9.40 -8.89
N SER A 229 14.55 9.51 -7.92
CA SER A 229 13.70 8.38 -7.49
C SER A 229 12.23 8.71 -7.68
N MET A 230 11.50 7.77 -8.29
CA MET A 230 10.06 7.83 -8.45
C MET A 230 9.46 6.43 -8.35
N SER A 231 8.27 6.30 -7.74
CA SER A 231 7.52 5.04 -7.78
C SER A 231 6.73 4.92 -9.07
N GLY A 232 6.63 3.71 -9.63
CA GLY A 232 5.76 3.41 -10.77
C GLY A 232 4.32 3.85 -10.55
N SER A 233 3.82 3.76 -9.32
CA SER A 233 2.49 4.22 -8.93
C SER A 233 2.30 5.74 -9.05
N GLU A 234 3.37 6.55 -8.92
CA GLU A 234 3.30 8.01 -9.08
C GLU A 234 3.09 8.46 -10.55
N PHE A 235 3.29 7.56 -11.50
CA PHE A 235 2.98 7.81 -12.92
C PHE A 235 1.52 7.51 -13.26
N VAL A 236 0.82 6.73 -12.45
CA VAL A 236 -0.59 6.39 -12.68
C VAL A 236 -1.46 7.55 -12.20
N GLU A 237 -2.13 8.22 -13.13
CA GLU A 237 -2.96 9.39 -12.89
C GLU A 237 -4.39 9.16 -13.39
N MET A 238 -5.34 9.97 -12.91
CA MET A 238 -6.74 9.88 -13.36
C MET A 238 -6.97 10.52 -14.74
N PHE A 239 -6.04 11.39 -15.17
CA PHE A 239 -6.18 12.11 -16.46
C PHE A 239 -5.21 11.57 -17.50
N VAL A 240 -5.74 11.17 -18.63
CA VAL A 240 -4.98 10.61 -19.76
C VAL A 240 -3.87 11.57 -20.21
N GLY A 241 -2.65 11.05 -20.33
CA GLY A 241 -1.47 11.79 -20.77
C GLY A 241 -0.67 12.48 -19.67
N MET A 242 -1.16 12.55 -18.43
CA MET A 242 -0.39 13.13 -17.32
C MET A 242 0.81 12.25 -16.92
N GLY A 243 0.64 10.95 -16.86
CA GLY A 243 1.72 10.00 -16.60
C GLY A 243 2.83 10.11 -17.65
N ALA A 244 2.48 10.13 -18.92
CA ALA A 244 3.44 10.32 -20.02
C ALA A 244 4.17 11.68 -19.93
N SER A 245 3.50 12.73 -19.47
CA SER A 245 4.14 14.04 -19.24
C SER A 245 5.15 14.00 -18.11
N LYS A 246 4.84 13.28 -17.00
CA LYS A 246 5.78 13.08 -15.88
C LYS A 246 7.02 12.31 -16.31
N VAL A 247 6.84 11.26 -17.13
CA VAL A 247 7.97 10.52 -17.71
C VAL A 247 8.88 11.45 -18.50
N ARG A 248 8.33 12.24 -19.44
CA ARG A 248 9.13 13.20 -20.23
C ARG A 248 9.88 14.21 -19.36
N ASP A 249 9.23 14.76 -18.35
CA ASP A 249 9.84 15.73 -17.45
C ASP A 249 10.97 15.10 -16.63
N LEU A 250 10.78 13.88 -16.10
CA LEU A 250 11.81 13.13 -15.37
C LEU A 250 13.06 12.92 -16.24
N PHE A 251 12.87 12.39 -17.46
CA PHE A 251 13.99 12.12 -18.36
C PHE A 251 14.68 13.40 -18.87
N LYS A 252 13.92 14.48 -19.06
CA LYS A 252 14.49 15.81 -19.36
C LYS A 252 15.40 16.29 -18.22
N GLN A 253 14.93 16.22 -16.98
CA GLN A 253 15.73 16.61 -15.82
C GLN A 253 16.97 15.73 -15.64
N ALA A 254 16.85 14.42 -15.91
CA ALA A 254 17.97 13.50 -15.85
C ALA A 254 19.05 13.85 -16.92
N LYS A 255 18.64 14.13 -18.15
CA LYS A 255 19.54 14.58 -19.24
C LYS A 255 20.28 15.88 -18.89
N GLU A 256 19.61 16.82 -18.23
CA GLU A 256 20.20 18.10 -17.79
C GLU A 256 21.25 17.93 -16.66
N LYS A 257 21.17 16.83 -15.92
CA LYS A 257 22.04 16.55 -14.77
C LYS A 257 22.91 15.30 -14.91
N ALA A 258 23.12 14.86 -16.14
CA ALA A 258 24.03 13.75 -16.42
C ALA A 258 25.50 14.08 -16.05
N PRO A 259 26.30 13.13 -15.52
CA PRO A 259 25.92 11.75 -15.25
C PRO A 259 25.00 11.60 -14.03
N CYS A 260 23.98 10.72 -14.12
CA CYS A 260 23.02 10.50 -13.04
C CYS A 260 22.37 9.12 -13.14
N ILE A 261 21.69 8.73 -12.05
CA ILE A 261 20.89 7.52 -11.98
C ILE A 261 19.41 7.89 -11.85
N VAL A 262 18.56 7.29 -12.69
CA VAL A 262 17.09 7.35 -12.60
C VAL A 262 16.61 6.01 -12.04
N PHE A 263 15.93 6.04 -10.90
CA PHE A 263 15.39 4.85 -10.27
C PHE A 263 13.85 4.87 -10.29
N ILE A 264 13.26 3.79 -10.81
CA ILE A 264 11.82 3.59 -10.86
C ILE A 264 11.48 2.38 -9.99
N ASP A 265 10.91 2.62 -8.82
CA ASP A 265 10.45 1.55 -7.95
C ASP A 265 9.08 1.03 -8.41
N GLU A 266 8.80 -0.24 -8.15
CA GLU A 266 7.52 -0.87 -8.52
C GLU A 266 7.14 -0.63 -10.00
N ILE A 267 8.08 -0.88 -10.90
CA ILE A 267 7.88 -0.64 -12.35
C ILE A 267 6.68 -1.41 -12.92
N ASP A 268 6.29 -2.51 -12.29
CA ASP A 268 5.11 -3.31 -12.64
C ASP A 268 3.78 -2.54 -12.51
N ALA A 269 3.75 -1.43 -11.76
CA ALA A 269 2.56 -0.57 -11.71
C ALA A 269 2.19 0.02 -13.08
N ILE A 270 3.19 0.32 -13.93
CA ILE A 270 3.01 0.87 -15.27
C ILE A 270 3.36 -0.13 -16.37
N GLY A 271 4.22 -1.10 -16.07
CA GLY A 271 4.81 -2.03 -17.03
C GLY A 271 4.08 -3.36 -17.19
N LYS A 272 2.86 -3.51 -16.72
CA LYS A 272 2.12 -4.78 -16.77
C LYS A 272 1.75 -5.19 -18.20
N LYS A 273 1.81 -6.52 -18.47
CA LYS A 273 1.36 -7.12 -19.74
C LYS A 273 -0.05 -6.67 -20.10
N ARG A 274 -0.32 -6.57 -21.40
CA ARG A 274 -1.63 -6.23 -21.95
C ARG A 274 -2.60 -7.38 -21.70
N ASP A 275 -3.62 -7.14 -20.87
CA ASP A 275 -4.77 -8.03 -20.76
C ASP A 275 -5.83 -7.59 -21.76
N ASN A 276 -6.40 -8.56 -22.50
CA ASN A 276 -7.45 -8.32 -23.51
C ASN A 276 -8.81 -7.88 -22.91
N GLN A 277 -8.88 -7.47 -21.66
CA GLN A 277 -10.13 -6.99 -21.07
C GLN A 277 -10.30 -5.49 -21.33
N LEU A 278 -11.33 -5.20 -22.07
CA LEU A 278 -11.85 -3.88 -22.40
C LEU A 278 -12.10 -3.04 -21.14
N SER A 279 -11.37 -1.94 -21.06
CA SER A 279 -11.58 -0.73 -20.26
C SER A 279 -10.53 -0.41 -19.21
N SER A 280 -10.09 0.83 -19.20
CA SER A 280 -9.26 1.59 -18.25
C SER A 280 -7.72 1.54 -18.36
N ASN A 281 -7.12 0.91 -19.36
CA ASN A 281 -5.67 0.80 -19.47
C ASN A 281 -4.98 1.85 -20.37
N ASP A 282 -5.74 2.74 -21.02
CA ASP A 282 -5.19 3.68 -22.03
C ASP A 282 -4.10 4.60 -21.44
N GLU A 283 -4.26 5.04 -20.19
CA GLU A 283 -3.27 5.93 -19.56
C GLU A 283 -1.99 5.19 -19.20
N ARG A 284 -2.10 3.98 -18.63
CA ARG A 284 -0.92 3.16 -18.29
C ARG A 284 -0.16 2.78 -19.55
N GLU A 285 -0.87 2.37 -20.60
CA GLU A 285 -0.26 2.02 -21.87
C GLU A 285 0.43 3.23 -22.51
N GLN A 286 -0.19 4.41 -22.47
CA GLN A 286 0.41 5.64 -22.97
C GLN A 286 1.67 6.03 -22.17
N THR A 287 1.63 5.86 -20.86
CA THR A 287 2.77 6.10 -19.97
C THR A 287 3.91 5.10 -20.23
N LEU A 288 3.58 3.81 -20.38
CA LEU A 288 4.55 2.79 -20.76
C LEU A 288 5.20 3.09 -22.12
N ASN A 289 4.39 3.39 -23.13
CA ASN A 289 4.90 3.71 -24.47
C ASN A 289 5.81 4.96 -24.43
N GLN A 290 5.49 5.95 -23.61
CA GLN A 290 6.36 7.12 -23.41
C GLN A 290 7.69 6.72 -22.73
N LEU A 291 7.64 5.87 -21.71
CA LEU A 291 8.85 5.35 -21.04
C LEU A 291 9.75 4.62 -22.04
N LEU A 292 9.17 3.71 -22.84
CA LEU A 292 9.90 3.00 -23.89
C LEU A 292 10.52 3.96 -24.90
N THR A 293 9.80 4.99 -25.31
CA THR A 293 10.29 6.03 -26.25
C THR A 293 11.45 6.81 -25.67
N GLU A 294 11.36 7.20 -24.38
CA GLU A 294 12.48 7.91 -23.72
C GLU A 294 13.71 7.01 -23.58
N MET A 295 13.53 5.71 -23.27
CA MET A 295 14.62 4.74 -23.19
C MET A 295 15.30 4.50 -24.54
N ASP A 296 14.49 4.38 -25.62
CA ASP A 296 15.02 4.20 -26.97
C ASP A 296 15.73 5.46 -27.49
N GLY A 297 15.24 6.65 -27.09
CA GLY A 297 15.81 7.95 -27.45
C GLY A 297 17.15 8.30 -26.74
N PHE A 298 17.69 7.41 -25.92
CA PHE A 298 19.05 7.53 -25.41
C PHE A 298 20.05 7.00 -26.45
N GLU A 299 20.36 7.81 -27.44
CA GLU A 299 21.46 7.52 -28.37
C GLU A 299 22.79 7.90 -27.72
N GLY A 300 23.59 6.89 -27.39
CA GLY A 300 25.00 6.99 -26.97
C GLY A 300 25.26 7.75 -25.66
N ASN A 301 25.94 7.11 -24.76
CA ASN A 301 26.78 7.58 -23.62
C ASN A 301 26.46 8.93 -22.94
N ASN A 302 25.19 9.29 -22.75
CA ASN A 302 24.87 10.53 -22.02
C ASN A 302 25.06 10.42 -20.50
N GLY A 303 25.63 9.32 -19.98
CA GLY A 303 25.88 9.14 -18.55
C GLY A 303 24.60 8.97 -17.69
N VAL A 304 23.45 8.70 -18.31
CA VAL A 304 22.21 8.41 -17.57
C VAL A 304 21.99 6.91 -17.55
N ILE A 305 21.89 6.33 -16.36
CA ILE A 305 21.57 4.92 -16.15
C ILE A 305 20.20 4.81 -15.50
N ILE A 306 19.38 3.90 -16.02
CA ILE A 306 18.05 3.66 -15.50
C ILE A 306 18.09 2.39 -14.66
N LEU A 307 17.78 2.49 -13.38
CA LEU A 307 17.52 1.35 -12.51
C LEU A 307 16.01 1.21 -12.32
N ALA A 308 15.46 0.01 -12.35
CA ALA A 308 14.08 -0.24 -11.96
C ALA A 308 14.03 -1.41 -11.00
N ALA A 309 13.00 -1.43 -10.15
CA ALA A 309 12.75 -2.54 -9.22
C ALA A 309 11.35 -3.11 -9.40
N THR A 310 11.23 -4.43 -9.28
CA THR A 310 9.95 -5.13 -9.26
C THR A 310 10.01 -6.39 -8.41
N ASN A 311 8.87 -6.74 -7.81
CA ASN A 311 8.67 -8.03 -7.17
C ASN A 311 7.98 -9.04 -8.11
N ARG A 312 7.57 -8.60 -9.32
CA ARG A 312 6.78 -9.37 -10.29
C ARG A 312 7.36 -9.30 -11.71
N PRO A 313 8.58 -9.80 -11.94
CA PRO A 313 9.21 -9.69 -13.26
C PRO A 313 8.40 -10.37 -14.37
N GLU A 314 7.65 -11.43 -14.05
CA GLU A 314 6.79 -12.16 -14.97
C GLU A 314 5.56 -11.37 -15.44
N SER A 315 5.13 -10.37 -14.67
CA SER A 315 4.00 -9.50 -15.01
C SER A 315 4.37 -8.40 -16.01
N LEU A 316 5.68 -8.16 -16.21
CA LEU A 316 6.15 -7.07 -17.06
C LEU A 316 5.90 -7.34 -18.55
N ASP A 317 5.58 -6.27 -19.27
CA ASP A 317 5.52 -6.31 -20.74
C ASP A 317 6.89 -6.68 -21.31
N PRO A 318 6.97 -7.70 -22.19
CA PRO A 318 8.22 -8.11 -22.82
C PRO A 318 8.98 -6.98 -23.53
N ALA A 319 8.29 -5.93 -23.94
CA ALA A 319 8.91 -4.76 -24.54
C ALA A 319 9.88 -4.03 -23.60
N LEU A 320 9.64 -4.06 -22.30
CA LEU A 320 10.55 -3.45 -21.29
C LEU A 320 11.88 -4.19 -21.18
N THR A 321 11.88 -5.51 -21.39
CA THR A 321 13.06 -6.36 -21.19
C THR A 321 13.81 -6.70 -22.48
N ARG A 322 13.50 -5.99 -23.58
CA ARG A 322 14.24 -6.13 -24.85
C ARG A 322 15.62 -5.47 -24.75
N PRO A 323 16.61 -5.97 -25.53
CA PRO A 323 17.92 -5.33 -25.64
C PRO A 323 17.81 -3.83 -25.93
N GLY A 324 18.62 -3.03 -25.26
CA GLY A 324 18.60 -1.56 -25.34
C GLY A 324 17.62 -0.87 -24.39
N ARG A 325 16.92 -1.63 -23.51
CA ARG A 325 16.03 -1.14 -22.44
C ARG A 325 16.48 -1.71 -21.09
N PHE A 326 15.66 -2.49 -20.38
CA PHE A 326 16.07 -3.25 -19.20
C PHE A 326 16.65 -4.61 -19.62
N ASP A 327 17.81 -4.57 -20.20
CA ASP A 327 18.49 -5.73 -20.78
C ASP A 327 19.34 -6.49 -19.75
N ARG A 328 19.67 -5.87 -18.62
CA ARG A 328 20.34 -6.52 -17.51
C ARG A 328 19.37 -6.75 -16.36
N ARG A 329 19.29 -8.01 -15.89
CA ARG A 329 18.52 -8.36 -14.69
C ARG A 329 19.49 -8.71 -13.57
N VAL A 330 19.27 -8.11 -12.41
CA VAL A 330 20.04 -8.36 -11.18
C VAL A 330 19.07 -8.94 -10.17
N PRO A 331 19.16 -10.24 -9.85
CA PRO A 331 18.40 -10.83 -8.78
C PRO A 331 18.85 -10.26 -7.43
N VAL A 332 17.91 -9.94 -6.55
CA VAL A 332 18.10 -9.50 -5.17
C VAL A 332 17.23 -10.45 -4.33
N GLU A 333 17.85 -11.52 -3.88
CA GLU A 333 17.15 -12.66 -3.28
C GLU A 333 16.98 -12.48 -1.76
N LEU A 334 16.34 -13.45 -1.10
CA LEU A 334 16.37 -13.49 0.36
C LEU A 334 17.80 -13.79 0.83
N PRO A 335 18.27 -13.14 1.92
CA PRO A 335 19.64 -13.32 2.38
C PRO A 335 19.86 -14.74 2.89
N ASP A 336 21.00 -15.32 2.55
CA ASP A 336 21.51 -16.56 3.11
C ASP A 336 21.90 -16.36 4.61
N LEU A 337 22.35 -17.41 5.27
CA LEU A 337 22.70 -17.36 6.69
C LEU A 337 23.74 -16.28 7.00
N ALA A 338 24.78 -16.18 6.19
CA ALA A 338 25.83 -15.18 6.37
C ALA A 338 25.30 -13.75 6.14
N GLY A 339 24.48 -13.56 5.11
CA GLY A 339 23.80 -12.31 4.81
C GLY A 339 22.84 -11.89 5.94
N ARG A 340 22.04 -12.82 6.48
CA ARG A 340 21.16 -12.54 7.63
C ARG A 340 21.96 -12.10 8.85
N GLU A 341 23.04 -12.78 9.18
CA GLU A 341 23.92 -12.42 10.29
C GLU A 341 24.54 -11.02 10.08
N ALA A 342 25.02 -10.73 8.86
CA ALA A 342 25.58 -9.44 8.53
C ALA A 342 24.53 -8.32 8.61
N ILE A 343 23.30 -8.54 8.13
CA ILE A 343 22.18 -7.59 8.21
C ILE A 343 21.82 -7.29 9.67
N LEU A 344 21.68 -8.35 10.49
CA LEU A 344 21.41 -8.20 11.93
C LEU A 344 22.49 -7.35 12.61
N LYS A 345 23.78 -7.62 12.35
CA LYS A 345 24.90 -6.85 12.89
C LYS A 345 24.87 -5.38 12.47
N VAL A 346 24.53 -5.08 11.19
CA VAL A 346 24.42 -3.70 10.69
C VAL A 346 23.31 -2.95 11.42
N HIS A 347 22.14 -3.57 11.62
CA HIS A 347 21.05 -2.95 12.33
C HIS A 347 21.30 -2.86 13.83
N ALA A 348 21.98 -3.84 14.43
CA ALA A 348 22.36 -3.85 15.84
C ALA A 348 23.33 -2.71 16.22
N LYS A 349 24.18 -2.23 15.29
CA LYS A 349 25.04 -1.04 15.52
C LYS A 349 24.25 0.21 15.93
N LYS A 350 22.94 0.28 15.63
CA LYS A 350 22.08 1.44 15.93
C LYS A 350 21.45 1.37 17.33
N ILE A 351 21.59 0.27 18.03
CA ILE A 351 21.03 0.01 19.36
C ILE A 351 22.12 -0.44 20.30
N LYS A 352 21.80 -0.51 21.60
CA LYS A 352 22.72 -1.05 22.60
C LYS A 352 22.39 -2.53 22.81
N THR A 353 23.27 -3.41 22.39
CA THR A 353 23.18 -4.86 22.61
C THR A 353 24.13 -5.30 23.71
N ALA A 354 23.81 -6.40 24.37
CA ALA A 354 24.73 -7.08 25.28
C ALA A 354 25.90 -7.70 24.48
N ASP A 355 27.03 -7.84 25.12
CA ASP A 355 28.26 -8.33 24.45
C ASP A 355 28.24 -9.84 24.15
N ASP A 356 27.36 -10.58 24.83
CA ASP A 356 27.18 -12.04 24.76
C ASP A 356 26.16 -12.51 23.71
N VAL A 357 25.62 -11.61 22.90
CA VAL A 357 24.62 -11.96 21.87
C VAL A 357 25.25 -12.74 20.72
N ASP A 358 24.77 -13.97 20.50
CA ASP A 358 25.16 -14.77 19.33
C ASP A 358 24.27 -14.49 18.11
N PHE A 359 24.69 -13.54 17.27
CA PHE A 359 23.99 -13.21 16.03
C PHE A 359 23.95 -14.36 15.01
N HIS A 360 24.84 -15.33 15.12
CA HIS A 360 24.78 -16.52 14.25
C HIS A 360 23.57 -17.38 14.59
N THR A 361 23.33 -17.67 15.86
CA THR A 361 22.16 -18.41 16.33
C THR A 361 20.87 -17.64 15.99
N ILE A 362 20.84 -16.33 16.20
CA ILE A 362 19.69 -15.48 15.85
C ILE A 362 19.41 -15.52 14.32
N ALA A 363 20.45 -15.47 13.48
CA ALA A 363 20.32 -15.55 12.02
C ALA A 363 19.79 -16.92 11.55
N ARG A 364 20.17 -18.01 12.23
CA ARG A 364 19.61 -19.35 11.96
C ARG A 364 18.12 -19.41 12.28
N MET A 365 17.71 -18.88 13.43
CA MET A 365 16.29 -18.84 13.85
C MET A 365 15.43 -17.99 12.90
N ALA A 366 16.02 -16.96 12.27
CA ALA A 366 15.37 -16.09 11.30
C ALA A 366 15.49 -16.59 9.84
N SER A 367 15.54 -17.90 9.64
CA SER A 367 15.61 -18.52 8.30
C SER A 367 14.44 -18.06 7.42
N GLY A 368 14.74 -17.68 6.17
CA GLY A 368 13.76 -17.17 5.21
C GLY A 368 13.29 -15.74 5.43
N ALA A 369 13.80 -15.03 6.45
CA ALA A 369 13.44 -13.64 6.68
C ALA A 369 14.13 -12.69 5.69
N SER A 370 13.38 -11.70 5.21
CA SER A 370 13.88 -10.61 4.40
C SER A 370 14.69 -9.60 5.23
N GLY A 371 15.50 -8.77 4.56
CA GLY A 371 16.25 -7.71 5.24
C GLY A 371 15.38 -6.74 6.03
N ALA A 372 14.17 -6.45 5.54
CA ALA A 372 13.21 -5.59 6.24
C ALA A 372 12.66 -6.26 7.51
N GLU A 373 12.37 -7.56 7.47
CA GLU A 373 11.93 -8.32 8.64
C GLU A 373 13.04 -8.40 9.68
N LEU A 374 14.29 -8.66 9.29
CA LEU A 374 15.45 -8.66 10.19
C LEU A 374 15.64 -7.29 10.86
N ALA A 375 15.50 -6.20 10.12
CA ALA A 375 15.54 -4.86 10.69
C ALA A 375 14.41 -4.62 11.70
N ASN A 376 13.21 -5.15 11.42
CA ASN A 376 12.07 -5.07 12.33
C ASN A 376 12.29 -5.91 13.59
N MET A 377 12.89 -7.11 13.47
CA MET A 377 13.25 -7.94 14.62
C MET A 377 14.19 -7.21 15.59
N ILE A 378 15.21 -6.54 15.08
CA ILE A 378 16.13 -5.72 15.89
C ILE A 378 15.37 -4.58 16.61
N ASN A 379 14.46 -3.91 15.90
CA ASN A 379 13.67 -2.83 16.48
C ASN A 379 12.70 -3.34 17.57
N GLU A 380 12.02 -4.47 17.33
CA GLU A 380 11.13 -5.09 18.31
C GLU A 380 11.89 -5.55 19.57
N ALA A 381 13.11 -6.10 19.41
CA ALA A 381 13.96 -6.46 20.54
C ALA A 381 14.32 -5.22 21.38
N ALA A 382 14.65 -4.10 20.74
CA ALA A 382 14.90 -2.85 21.45
C ALA A 382 13.66 -2.32 22.18
N LEU A 383 12.49 -2.37 21.56
CA LEU A 383 11.22 -2.00 22.17
C LEU A 383 10.88 -2.93 23.36
N ARG A 384 11.19 -4.23 23.26
CA ARG A 384 11.00 -5.19 24.34
C ARG A 384 11.92 -4.89 25.53
N ALA A 385 13.19 -4.59 25.30
CA ALA A 385 14.12 -4.19 26.36
C ALA A 385 13.59 -2.98 27.15
N VAL A 386 13.09 -1.95 26.45
CA VAL A 386 12.48 -0.76 27.09
C VAL A 386 11.21 -1.12 27.86
N ARG A 387 10.33 -1.96 27.31
CA ARG A 387 9.13 -2.44 28.02
C ARG A 387 9.47 -3.17 29.33
N ASN A 388 10.61 -3.84 29.37
CA ASN A 388 11.13 -4.54 30.53
C ASN A 388 12.09 -3.68 31.39
N HIS A 389 12.04 -2.35 31.24
CA HIS A 389 12.85 -1.38 31.99
C HIS A 389 14.36 -1.61 31.90
N ARG A 390 14.84 -2.16 30.77
CA ARG A 390 16.25 -2.34 30.46
C ARG A 390 16.71 -1.36 29.40
N THR A 391 18.01 -1.05 29.41
CA THR A 391 18.65 -0.13 28.45
C THR A 391 19.53 -0.85 27.44
N VAL A 392 19.62 -2.17 27.54
CA VAL A 392 20.44 -3.05 26.72
C VAL A 392 19.58 -4.21 26.24
N VAL A 393 19.70 -4.56 24.97
CA VAL A 393 19.02 -5.69 24.33
C VAL A 393 19.81 -6.96 24.62
N THR A 394 19.15 -7.99 25.11
CA THR A 394 19.72 -9.32 25.36
C THR A 394 19.36 -10.29 24.23
N GLU A 395 20.02 -11.44 24.17
CA GLU A 395 19.70 -12.52 23.24
C GLU A 395 18.23 -12.97 23.35
N ALA A 396 17.70 -13.13 24.58
CA ALA A 396 16.30 -13.46 24.81
C ALA A 396 15.29 -12.40 24.28
N ASP A 397 15.72 -11.14 24.12
CA ASP A 397 14.87 -10.13 23.46
C ASP A 397 14.84 -10.33 21.95
N LEU A 398 15.96 -10.72 21.36
CA LEU A 398 16.06 -11.01 19.94
C LEU A 398 15.30 -12.27 19.57
N GLU A 399 15.43 -13.34 20.36
CA GLU A 399 14.65 -14.57 20.17
C GLU A 399 13.14 -14.31 20.20
N GLU A 400 12.65 -13.63 21.24
CA GLU A 400 11.22 -13.29 21.31
C GLU A 400 10.79 -12.35 20.18
N SER A 401 11.67 -11.44 19.71
CA SER A 401 11.34 -10.56 18.59
C SER A 401 11.17 -11.33 17.27
N ILE A 402 11.94 -12.39 17.05
CA ILE A 402 11.74 -13.30 15.91
C ILE A 402 10.36 -13.93 16.00
N GLU A 403 10.01 -14.46 17.18
CA GLU A 403 8.70 -15.06 17.41
C GLU A 403 7.56 -14.07 17.20
N VAL A 404 7.74 -12.81 17.65
CA VAL A 404 6.75 -11.75 17.46
C VAL A 404 6.57 -11.41 15.98
N VAL A 405 7.63 -11.37 15.20
CA VAL A 405 7.55 -11.04 13.77
C VAL A 405 6.93 -12.20 12.98
N ILE A 406 7.25 -13.45 13.32
CA ILE A 406 6.75 -14.64 12.63
C ILE A 406 5.33 -15.02 13.09
N ALA A 407 5.10 -15.10 14.41
CA ALA A 407 3.88 -15.65 15.02
C ALA A 407 3.02 -14.61 15.76
N GLY A 408 3.46 -13.35 15.84
CA GLY A 408 2.76 -12.29 16.57
C GLY A 408 3.02 -12.28 18.08
N TYR A 409 2.44 -11.28 18.74
CA TYR A 409 2.61 -11.11 20.20
C TYR A 409 1.92 -12.22 20.99
N GLN A 410 2.46 -12.51 22.19
CA GLN A 410 1.80 -13.39 23.17
C GLN A 410 0.47 -12.77 23.62
N LYS A 411 -0.60 -13.57 23.62
CA LYS A 411 -1.92 -13.15 24.12
C LYS A 411 -1.93 -13.20 25.64
N LYS A 412 -2.00 -12.06 26.30
CA LYS A 412 -2.04 -11.98 27.78
C LYS A 412 -3.35 -12.45 28.40
N ASN A 413 -4.46 -12.42 27.64
CA ASN A 413 -5.81 -12.67 28.14
C ASN A 413 -6.44 -13.94 27.54
N ALA A 414 -5.69 -14.75 26.80
CA ALA A 414 -6.20 -16.02 26.32
C ALA A 414 -6.07 -17.07 27.43
N VAL A 415 -7.17 -17.33 28.10
CA VAL A 415 -7.27 -18.42 29.07
C VAL A 415 -7.75 -19.64 28.30
N LEU A 416 -6.84 -20.58 28.00
CA LEU A 416 -7.22 -21.90 27.54
C LEU A 416 -7.85 -22.65 28.73
N SER A 417 -8.90 -23.40 28.47
CA SER A 417 -9.38 -24.36 29.47
C SER A 417 -8.31 -25.42 29.73
N ASP A 418 -8.33 -26.06 30.91
CA ASP A 418 -7.37 -27.11 31.24
C ASP A 418 -7.35 -28.23 30.19
N HIS A 419 -8.51 -28.56 29.64
CA HIS A 419 -8.62 -29.54 28.54
C HIS A 419 -7.94 -29.04 27.26
N GLU A 420 -8.24 -27.82 26.82
CA GLU A 420 -7.60 -27.25 25.62
C GLU A 420 -6.08 -27.13 25.80
N LYS A 421 -5.62 -26.69 26.97
CA LYS A 421 -4.19 -26.63 27.31
C LYS A 421 -3.53 -28.00 27.21
N GLN A 422 -4.22 -29.04 27.65
CA GLN A 422 -3.75 -30.42 27.56
C GLN A 422 -3.70 -30.88 26.10
N VAL A 423 -4.76 -30.66 25.32
CA VAL A 423 -4.81 -31.03 23.89
C VAL A 423 -3.67 -30.35 23.12
N VAL A 424 -3.48 -29.02 23.29
CA VAL A 424 -2.41 -28.27 22.63
C VAL A 424 -1.03 -28.81 23.06
N SER A 425 -0.83 -29.17 24.33
CA SER A 425 0.45 -29.75 24.78
C SER A 425 0.78 -31.06 24.06
N TYR A 426 -0.18 -31.95 23.89
CA TYR A 426 0.02 -33.18 23.12
C TYR A 426 0.21 -32.93 21.64
N HIS A 427 -0.51 -31.96 21.08
CA HIS A 427 -0.40 -31.55 19.68
C HIS A 427 1.03 -31.09 19.35
N GLU A 428 1.58 -30.16 20.13
CA GLU A 428 2.92 -29.60 19.89
C GLU A 428 4.02 -30.65 20.12
N ILE A 429 3.88 -31.47 21.17
CA ILE A 429 4.81 -32.60 21.39
C ILE A 429 4.68 -33.64 20.29
N GLY A 430 3.49 -33.83 19.73
CA GLY A 430 3.29 -34.72 18.57
C GLY A 430 4.17 -34.30 17.38
N HIS A 431 4.19 -33.02 17.02
CA HIS A 431 5.08 -32.49 15.99
C HIS A 431 6.55 -32.71 16.34
N ALA A 432 6.95 -32.34 17.55
CA ALA A 432 8.33 -32.44 17.99
C ALA A 432 8.85 -33.87 18.04
N LEU A 433 8.04 -34.81 18.55
CA LEU A 433 8.42 -36.19 18.72
C LEU A 433 8.49 -36.90 17.35
N VAL A 434 7.53 -36.67 16.45
CA VAL A 434 7.59 -37.23 15.07
C VAL A 434 8.83 -36.68 14.35
N ALA A 435 9.15 -35.39 14.50
CA ALA A 435 10.36 -34.84 13.92
C ALA A 435 11.65 -35.48 14.49
N ALA A 436 11.77 -35.55 15.82
CA ALA A 436 12.99 -36.05 16.46
C ALA A 436 13.28 -37.54 16.21
N LEU A 437 12.24 -38.34 15.96
CA LEU A 437 12.38 -39.76 15.71
C LEU A 437 12.49 -40.14 14.23
N GLN A 438 12.57 -39.16 13.35
CA GLN A 438 12.79 -39.34 11.91
C GLN A 438 14.21 -38.95 11.51
N THR A 439 14.67 -39.51 10.40
CA THR A 439 15.91 -39.11 9.74
C THR A 439 15.74 -37.77 9.03
N HIS A 440 16.81 -37.01 8.93
CA HIS A 440 16.86 -35.75 8.14
C HIS A 440 15.88 -34.64 8.56
N SER A 441 15.33 -34.71 9.76
CA SER A 441 14.51 -33.62 10.33
C SER A 441 15.36 -32.53 10.97
N ALA A 442 14.90 -31.28 10.88
CA ALA A 442 15.54 -30.16 11.57
C ALA A 442 15.42 -30.33 13.09
N PRO A 443 16.46 -30.01 13.87
CA PRO A 443 16.41 -30.06 15.34
C PRO A 443 15.30 -29.18 15.90
N VAL A 444 14.63 -29.67 16.94
CA VAL A 444 13.66 -28.88 17.73
C VAL A 444 14.43 -27.85 18.54
N GLN A 445 14.12 -26.59 18.40
CA GLN A 445 14.72 -25.48 19.13
C GLN A 445 13.88 -25.09 20.35
N LYS A 446 12.57 -25.00 20.17
CA LYS A 446 11.64 -24.54 21.19
C LYS A 446 10.23 -25.09 20.95
N ILE A 447 9.51 -25.39 22.01
CA ILE A 447 8.10 -25.78 21.97
C ILE A 447 7.35 -24.91 22.99
N THR A 448 6.24 -24.33 22.59
CA THR A 448 5.41 -23.51 23.48
C THR A 448 3.92 -23.70 23.20
N ILE A 449 3.14 -23.59 24.27
CA ILE A 449 1.67 -23.61 24.24
C ILE A 449 1.07 -22.24 24.61
N ILE A 450 1.88 -21.18 24.55
CA ILE A 450 1.42 -19.83 24.82
C ILE A 450 0.78 -19.25 23.54
N PRO A 451 -0.54 -18.92 23.57
CA PRO A 451 -1.24 -18.43 22.41
C PRO A 451 -0.69 -17.13 21.86
N ARG A 452 -0.63 -17.01 20.52
CA ARG A 452 -0.14 -15.83 19.79
C ARG A 452 -1.27 -15.06 19.08
N THR A 453 -1.00 -13.81 18.72
CA THR A 453 -2.00 -12.97 18.05
C THR A 453 -2.27 -13.38 16.59
N SER A 454 -1.42 -14.17 15.97
CA SER A 454 -1.66 -14.79 14.65
C SER A 454 -2.80 -15.82 14.67
N GLY A 455 -3.22 -16.26 15.87
CA GLY A 455 -4.25 -17.30 16.05
C GLY A 455 -3.68 -18.66 16.46
N ALA A 456 -2.37 -18.85 16.40
CA ALA A 456 -1.72 -20.07 16.89
C ALA A 456 -1.94 -20.21 18.40
N LEU A 457 -2.32 -21.40 18.86
CA LEU A 457 -2.49 -21.75 20.28
C LEU A 457 -1.20 -22.25 20.90
N GLY A 458 -0.30 -22.77 20.08
CA GLY A 458 1.06 -23.19 20.37
C GLY A 458 1.88 -23.19 19.09
N TYR A 459 3.15 -23.52 19.18
CA TYR A 459 3.99 -23.85 18.03
C TYR A 459 5.25 -24.60 18.44
N THR A 460 5.74 -25.40 17.53
CA THR A 460 7.02 -26.12 17.61
C THR A 460 8.00 -25.49 16.63
N MET A 461 9.06 -24.86 17.15
CA MET A 461 10.10 -24.26 16.32
C MET A 461 11.18 -25.28 16.02
N GLN A 462 11.41 -25.52 14.74
CA GLN A 462 12.50 -26.32 14.22
C GLN A 462 13.45 -25.42 13.44
N VAL A 463 14.76 -25.55 13.67
CA VAL A 463 15.78 -24.72 13.04
C VAL A 463 16.83 -25.62 12.43
N ASP A 464 16.99 -25.52 11.11
CA ASP A 464 18.03 -26.24 10.40
C ASP A 464 19.43 -25.76 10.83
N THR A 465 20.40 -26.67 10.79
CA THR A 465 21.79 -26.35 11.13
C THR A 465 22.49 -25.54 10.06
N ALA A 466 22.02 -25.58 8.82
CA ALA A 466 22.49 -24.81 7.67
C ALA A 466 21.35 -24.60 6.67
N ASP A 467 21.47 -23.59 5.80
CA ASP A 467 20.51 -23.41 4.72
C ASP A 467 20.56 -24.59 3.74
N LYS A 468 19.42 -25.22 3.48
CA LYS A 468 19.28 -26.34 2.55
C LYS A 468 18.66 -25.87 1.24
N ASN A 469 19.39 -26.08 0.13
CA ASN A 469 18.90 -25.74 -1.21
C ASN A 469 18.20 -26.90 -1.92
N LEU A 470 18.43 -28.13 -1.48
CA LEU A 470 17.83 -29.34 -2.06
C LEU A 470 17.21 -30.19 -0.97
N MET A 471 16.03 -30.76 -1.27
CA MET A 471 15.34 -31.71 -0.43
C MET A 471 15.12 -33.02 -1.21
N THR A 472 15.39 -34.13 -0.59
CA THR A 472 15.11 -35.45 -1.14
C THR A 472 13.62 -35.79 -0.99
N LYS A 473 13.17 -36.84 -1.73
CA LYS A 473 11.80 -37.37 -1.58
C LYS A 473 11.51 -37.77 -0.14
N GLU A 474 12.44 -38.47 0.51
CA GLU A 474 12.32 -38.90 1.90
C GLU A 474 12.21 -37.73 2.87
N GLU A 475 13.01 -36.65 2.68
CA GLU A 475 12.92 -35.46 3.52
C GLU A 475 11.57 -34.78 3.41
N ILE A 476 11.00 -34.70 2.19
CA ILE A 476 9.66 -34.12 1.98
C ILE A 476 8.59 -35.01 2.64
N GLU A 477 8.65 -36.31 2.46
CA GLU A 477 7.73 -37.27 3.11
C GLU A 477 7.82 -37.13 4.65
N ASN A 478 9.03 -37.09 5.22
CA ASN A 478 9.24 -36.88 6.65
C ASN A 478 8.67 -35.55 7.16
N LYS A 479 8.79 -34.49 6.37
CA LYS A 479 8.23 -33.19 6.70
C LYS A 479 6.70 -33.18 6.69
N ILE A 480 6.08 -33.90 5.73
CA ILE A 480 4.62 -34.14 5.70
C ILE A 480 4.19 -34.91 6.95
N ALA A 481 4.91 -36.00 7.34
CA ALA A 481 4.63 -36.74 8.55
C ALA A 481 4.72 -35.85 9.79
N THR A 482 5.73 -34.96 9.89
CA THR A 482 5.89 -33.99 10.97
C THR A 482 4.69 -33.05 11.04
N PHE A 483 4.24 -32.49 9.92
CA PHE A 483 3.03 -31.61 9.91
C PHE A 483 1.77 -32.35 10.38
N THR A 484 1.65 -33.67 10.12
CA THR A 484 0.50 -34.43 10.61
C THR A 484 0.65 -34.91 12.05
N GLY A 485 1.82 -34.70 12.70
CA GLY A 485 2.16 -35.17 14.03
C GLY A 485 1.24 -34.68 15.14
N GLY A 486 0.86 -33.39 15.11
CA GLY A 486 -0.05 -32.80 16.09
C GLY A 486 -1.41 -33.49 16.10
N ARG A 487 -2.03 -33.60 14.92
CA ARG A 487 -3.30 -34.34 14.78
C ARG A 487 -3.19 -35.81 15.14
N ALA A 488 -2.09 -36.45 14.76
CA ALA A 488 -1.84 -37.83 15.11
C ALA A 488 -1.75 -38.04 16.62
N ALA A 489 -1.17 -37.09 17.37
CA ALA A 489 -1.14 -37.12 18.83
C ALA A 489 -2.54 -37.00 19.43
N GLU A 490 -3.39 -36.10 18.90
CA GLU A 490 -4.79 -35.99 19.34
C GLU A 490 -5.55 -37.31 19.15
N GLU A 491 -5.43 -37.94 17.99
CA GLU A 491 -6.07 -39.23 17.69
C GLU A 491 -5.59 -40.37 18.63
N VAL A 492 -4.27 -40.47 18.82
CA VAL A 492 -3.66 -41.53 19.67
C VAL A 492 -4.01 -41.39 21.14
N VAL A 493 -4.13 -40.13 21.61
CA VAL A 493 -4.29 -39.83 23.04
C VAL A 493 -5.76 -39.74 23.45
N PHE A 494 -6.54 -38.97 22.70
CA PHE A 494 -7.91 -38.61 23.05
C PHE A 494 -8.96 -39.37 22.21
N GLY A 495 -8.56 -39.92 21.07
CA GLY A 495 -9.50 -40.53 20.10
C GLY A 495 -10.38 -39.51 19.39
N GLU A 496 -10.07 -38.21 19.54
CA GLU A 496 -10.78 -37.10 18.95
C GLU A 496 -9.82 -36.27 18.11
N ILE A 497 -10.36 -35.42 17.24
CA ILE A 497 -9.60 -34.48 16.38
C ILE A 497 -10.16 -33.08 16.54
N THR A 498 -9.29 -32.11 16.61
CA THR A 498 -9.68 -30.70 16.77
C THR A 498 -9.43 -29.87 15.51
N THR A 499 -9.91 -28.65 15.52
CA THR A 499 -9.65 -27.67 14.44
C THR A 499 -8.24 -27.07 14.50
N GLY A 500 -7.45 -27.38 15.53
CA GLY A 500 -6.10 -26.85 15.77
C GLY A 500 -5.14 -27.16 14.61
N ALA A 501 -5.26 -28.32 14.00
CA ALA A 501 -4.43 -28.78 12.88
C ALA A 501 -4.69 -28.11 11.53
N SER A 502 -5.50 -27.04 11.44
CA SER A 502 -5.92 -26.45 10.16
C SER A 502 -4.72 -25.98 9.31
N ASN A 503 -3.77 -25.27 9.91
CA ASN A 503 -2.57 -24.79 9.22
C ASN A 503 -1.65 -25.94 8.80
N ASP A 504 -1.50 -26.95 9.65
CA ASP A 504 -0.65 -28.10 9.38
C ASP A 504 -1.16 -28.92 8.21
N ILE A 505 -2.48 -29.09 8.11
CA ILE A 505 -3.16 -29.74 6.99
C ILE A 505 -2.90 -28.96 5.70
N GLU A 506 -2.96 -27.63 5.73
CA GLU A 506 -2.68 -26.77 4.57
C GLU A 506 -1.22 -26.93 4.11
N GLN A 507 -0.26 -26.87 5.04
CA GLN A 507 1.16 -27.03 4.73
C GLN A 507 1.49 -28.43 4.22
N ALA A 508 0.98 -29.47 4.86
CA ALA A 508 1.13 -30.86 4.41
C ALA A 508 0.57 -31.07 2.98
N THR A 509 -0.61 -30.53 2.71
CA THR A 509 -1.25 -30.60 1.40
C THR A 509 -0.46 -29.86 0.33
N LYS A 510 0.01 -28.64 0.63
CA LYS A 510 0.81 -27.82 -0.28
C LYS A 510 2.11 -28.51 -0.65
N LEU A 511 2.79 -29.10 0.34
CA LEU A 511 4.05 -29.81 0.14
C LEU A 511 3.85 -31.12 -0.67
N ALA A 512 2.82 -31.89 -0.34
CA ALA A 512 2.45 -33.11 -1.07
C ALA A 512 2.08 -32.80 -2.53
N ARG A 513 1.33 -31.74 -2.78
CA ARG A 513 0.98 -31.29 -4.13
C ARG A 513 2.23 -30.90 -4.92
N GLY A 514 3.11 -30.06 -4.34
CA GLY A 514 4.37 -29.64 -4.99
C GLY A 514 5.28 -30.81 -5.33
N MET A 515 5.34 -31.83 -4.46
CA MET A 515 6.08 -33.07 -4.69
C MET A 515 5.61 -33.81 -5.95
N ILE A 516 4.30 -33.83 -6.19
CA ILE A 516 3.67 -34.52 -7.32
C ILE A 516 3.72 -33.66 -8.60
N THR A 517 3.35 -32.39 -8.50
CA THR A 517 3.11 -31.54 -9.69
C THR A 517 4.34 -30.81 -10.17
N ARG A 518 5.31 -30.54 -9.28
CA ARG A 518 6.45 -29.66 -9.54
C ARG A 518 7.80 -30.36 -9.53
N TYR A 519 8.01 -31.27 -8.59
CA TYR A 519 9.34 -31.85 -8.37
C TYR A 519 9.55 -33.20 -9.08
N GLY A 520 8.53 -33.72 -9.77
CA GLY A 520 8.63 -35.00 -10.49
C GLY A 520 8.93 -36.19 -9.58
N MET A 521 8.43 -36.19 -8.33
CA MET A 521 8.69 -37.23 -7.34
C MET A 521 7.55 -38.25 -7.22
N SER A 522 6.56 -38.17 -8.12
CA SER A 522 5.49 -39.17 -8.25
C SER A 522 5.97 -40.35 -9.08
N GLU A 523 5.58 -41.57 -8.73
CA GLU A 523 5.88 -42.78 -9.52
C GLU A 523 5.06 -42.87 -10.81
N GLU A 524 3.87 -42.24 -10.82
CA GLU A 524 2.95 -42.28 -11.96
C GLU A 524 3.28 -41.19 -13.00
N PHE A 525 3.65 -39.99 -12.56
CA PHE A 525 3.92 -38.86 -13.46
C PHE A 525 5.40 -38.63 -13.74
N ASP A 526 6.29 -39.23 -12.93
CA ASP A 526 7.74 -39.11 -13.06
C ASP A 526 8.20 -37.65 -13.34
N MET A 527 9.05 -37.43 -14.32
CA MET A 527 9.67 -36.13 -14.66
C MET A 527 8.75 -35.21 -15.48
N VAL A 528 7.47 -35.14 -15.16
CA VAL A 528 6.51 -34.28 -15.84
C VAL A 528 6.13 -33.08 -14.94
N ALA A 529 6.31 -31.86 -15.44
CA ALA A 529 5.83 -30.65 -14.77
C ALA A 529 4.34 -30.47 -15.06
N LEU A 530 3.50 -30.57 -14.04
CA LEU A 530 2.03 -30.51 -14.16
C LEU A 530 1.49 -29.14 -13.68
N GLU A 531 2.35 -28.24 -13.22
CA GLU A 531 1.99 -26.88 -12.84
C GLU A 531 2.98 -25.85 -13.37
N THR A 532 2.51 -24.63 -13.58
CA THR A 532 3.34 -23.46 -13.84
C THR A 532 3.27 -22.52 -12.63
N VAL A 533 4.42 -22.02 -12.21
CA VAL A 533 4.51 -21.05 -11.11
C VAL A 533 4.46 -19.65 -11.70
N THR A 534 3.51 -18.85 -11.23
CA THR A 534 3.43 -17.41 -11.47
C THR A 534 3.66 -16.68 -10.14
N ASN A 535 4.08 -15.43 -10.19
CA ASN A 535 4.39 -14.64 -8.98
C ASN A 535 5.49 -15.28 -8.10
N GLN A 536 6.58 -15.71 -8.71
CA GLN A 536 7.67 -16.45 -8.05
C GLN A 536 8.13 -15.83 -6.72
N TYR A 537 8.17 -14.50 -6.63
CA TYR A 537 8.64 -13.74 -5.45
C TYR A 537 7.54 -13.30 -4.49
N LEU A 538 6.26 -13.62 -4.75
CA LEU A 538 5.10 -13.22 -3.94
C LEU A 538 4.26 -14.40 -3.43
N GLY A 539 4.90 -15.50 -3.12
CA GLY A 539 4.23 -16.69 -2.60
C GLY A 539 3.94 -17.77 -3.63
N GLY A 540 4.27 -17.52 -4.92
CA GLY A 540 4.23 -18.54 -5.95
C GLY A 540 2.82 -19.04 -6.26
N ASP A 541 1.96 -18.17 -6.82
CA ASP A 541 0.68 -18.65 -7.35
C ASP A 541 0.95 -19.73 -8.41
N THR A 542 0.33 -20.89 -8.24
CA THR A 542 0.47 -22.00 -9.17
C THR A 542 -0.80 -22.19 -9.97
N SER A 543 -0.64 -22.48 -11.25
CA SER A 543 -1.74 -22.91 -12.11
C SER A 543 -1.43 -24.29 -12.69
N LEU A 544 -2.40 -25.19 -12.60
CA LEU A 544 -2.24 -26.53 -13.17
C LEU A 544 -2.21 -26.45 -14.71
N ALA A 545 -1.22 -27.11 -15.31
CA ALA A 545 -0.99 -27.18 -16.75
C ALA A 545 -1.31 -28.57 -17.28
N CYS A 546 -2.44 -29.15 -16.88
CA CYS A 546 -2.84 -30.51 -17.22
C CYS A 546 -4.36 -30.62 -17.43
N SER A 547 -4.83 -31.77 -17.98
CA SER A 547 -6.24 -32.05 -18.19
C SER A 547 -7.00 -32.24 -16.87
N ALA A 548 -8.33 -32.08 -16.89
CA ALA A 548 -9.18 -32.34 -15.72
C ALA A 548 -9.07 -33.78 -15.19
N GLU A 549 -8.84 -34.74 -16.06
CA GLU A 549 -8.61 -36.12 -15.67
C GLU A 549 -7.31 -36.30 -14.88
N THR A 550 -6.22 -35.69 -15.36
CA THR A 550 -4.94 -35.69 -14.64
C THR A 550 -5.05 -34.96 -13.30
N GLN A 551 -5.84 -33.86 -13.22
CA GLN A 551 -6.09 -33.15 -11.95
C GLN A 551 -6.75 -34.10 -10.93
N THR A 552 -7.72 -34.89 -11.35
CA THR A 552 -8.35 -35.91 -10.48
C THR A 552 -7.33 -36.93 -9.96
N GLN A 553 -6.43 -37.39 -10.82
CA GLN A 553 -5.36 -38.32 -10.42
C GLN A 553 -4.37 -37.64 -9.43
N ILE A 554 -3.99 -36.38 -9.67
CA ILE A 554 -3.16 -35.63 -8.74
C ILE A 554 -3.84 -35.55 -7.36
N ASP A 555 -5.13 -35.18 -7.30
CA ASP A 555 -5.85 -35.09 -6.04
C ASP A 555 -5.91 -36.45 -5.30
N HIS A 556 -6.10 -37.56 -6.01
CA HIS A 556 -6.05 -38.89 -5.42
C HIS A 556 -4.66 -39.19 -4.84
N GLN A 557 -3.58 -38.87 -5.55
CA GLN A 557 -2.21 -39.08 -5.06
C GLN A 557 -1.87 -38.23 -3.86
N VAL A 558 -2.28 -36.94 -3.85
CA VAL A 558 -2.09 -36.04 -2.70
C VAL A 558 -2.76 -36.63 -1.46
N VAL A 559 -4.02 -37.06 -1.58
CA VAL A 559 -4.76 -37.70 -0.48
C VAL A 559 -4.07 -38.96 0.00
N ALA A 560 -3.63 -39.84 -0.93
CA ALA A 560 -2.94 -41.07 -0.60
C ALA A 560 -1.61 -40.81 0.13
N LEU A 561 -0.82 -39.85 -0.35
CA LEU A 561 0.47 -39.48 0.25
C LEU A 561 0.29 -38.91 1.67
N VAL A 562 -0.61 -37.96 1.85
CA VAL A 562 -0.86 -37.35 3.18
C VAL A 562 -1.38 -38.41 4.16
N LYS A 563 -2.26 -39.34 3.72
CA LYS A 563 -2.73 -40.45 4.56
C LYS A 563 -1.61 -41.43 4.93
N LYS A 564 -0.71 -41.72 4.00
CA LYS A 564 0.45 -42.58 4.24
C LYS A 564 1.36 -41.99 5.32
N GLU A 565 1.70 -40.71 5.18
CA GLU A 565 2.60 -40.06 6.11
C GLU A 565 1.93 -39.79 7.46
N HIS A 566 0.62 -39.54 7.49
CA HIS A 566 -0.15 -39.47 8.73
C HIS A 566 -0.16 -40.81 9.48
N ALA A 567 -0.38 -41.94 8.76
CA ALA A 567 -0.30 -43.25 9.38
C ALA A 567 1.09 -43.58 9.94
N LYS A 568 2.16 -43.10 9.28
CA LYS A 568 3.53 -43.16 9.80
C LYS A 568 3.68 -42.38 11.11
N ALA A 569 3.15 -41.13 11.19
CA ALA A 569 3.17 -40.33 12.40
C ALA A 569 2.40 -41.00 13.56
N VAL A 570 1.21 -41.57 13.28
CA VAL A 570 0.43 -42.33 14.26
C VAL A 570 1.23 -43.55 14.78
N GLY A 571 1.92 -44.28 13.90
CA GLY A 571 2.80 -45.40 14.27
C GLY A 571 3.92 -44.95 15.22
N ILE A 572 4.67 -43.90 14.83
CA ILE A 572 5.76 -43.37 15.65
C ILE A 572 5.27 -42.96 17.05
N LEU A 573 4.13 -42.28 17.14
CA LEU A 573 3.58 -41.82 18.42
C LEU A 573 3.02 -42.96 19.27
N THR A 574 2.43 -43.99 18.64
CA THR A 574 1.91 -45.17 19.34
C THR A 574 3.05 -45.97 19.97
N ASP A 575 4.14 -46.17 19.22
CA ASP A 575 5.31 -46.92 19.69
C ASP A 575 6.05 -46.19 20.81
N ASN A 576 5.94 -44.86 20.84
CA ASN A 576 6.60 -43.98 21.82
C ASN A 576 5.62 -43.31 22.79
N ARG A 577 4.47 -43.94 23.05
CA ARG A 577 3.40 -43.36 23.87
C ARG A 577 3.85 -42.86 25.24
N ALA A 578 4.69 -43.63 25.94
CA ALA A 578 5.19 -43.25 27.25
C ALA A 578 5.99 -41.92 27.23
N LYS A 579 6.82 -41.71 26.19
CA LYS A 579 7.57 -40.47 26.00
C LYS A 579 6.67 -39.31 25.62
N LEU A 580 5.66 -39.56 24.78
CA LEU A 580 4.65 -38.57 24.44
C LEU A 580 3.93 -38.05 25.69
N ASP A 581 3.50 -38.95 26.58
CA ASP A 581 2.82 -38.60 27.84
C ASP A 581 3.74 -37.83 28.79
N GLU A 582 5.02 -38.26 28.95
CA GLU A 582 6.01 -37.57 29.79
C GLU A 582 6.29 -36.17 29.32
N LEU A 583 6.57 -35.99 28.01
CA LEU A 583 6.90 -34.70 27.41
C LEU A 583 5.69 -33.75 27.40
N ALA A 584 4.50 -34.24 27.08
CA ALA A 584 3.28 -33.43 27.05
C ALA A 584 2.93 -32.91 28.47
N LYS A 585 3.09 -33.75 29.49
CA LYS A 585 2.91 -33.34 30.88
C LYS A 585 3.93 -32.26 31.27
N TYR A 586 5.20 -32.43 30.91
CA TYR A 586 6.25 -31.47 31.18
C TYR A 586 5.98 -30.13 30.49
N LEU A 587 5.55 -30.16 29.22
CA LEU A 587 5.16 -28.95 28.49
C LEU A 587 3.92 -28.28 29.08
N TYR A 588 2.92 -29.07 29.50
CA TYR A 588 1.72 -28.54 30.18
C TYR A 588 2.07 -27.75 31.48
N GLU A 589 3.05 -28.24 32.25
CA GLU A 589 3.48 -27.60 33.51
C GLU A 589 4.36 -26.36 33.25
N LYS A 590 5.26 -26.42 32.26
CA LYS A 590 6.25 -25.38 31.95
C LYS A 590 5.75 -24.31 30.98
N GLU A 591 4.73 -24.65 30.17
CA GLU A 591 4.16 -23.86 29.06
C GLU A 591 5.14 -23.56 27.91
N THR A 592 6.44 -23.60 28.16
CA THR A 592 7.50 -23.46 27.16
C THR A 592 8.69 -24.32 27.57
N ILE A 593 9.23 -25.09 26.64
CA ILE A 593 10.44 -25.89 26.84
C ILE A 593 11.44 -25.66 25.69
N THR A 594 12.72 -25.75 26.02
CA THR A 594 13.79 -25.66 25.02
C THR A 594 14.01 -27.01 24.34
N GLY A 595 14.66 -26.98 23.15
CA GLY A 595 15.05 -28.20 22.46
C GLY A 595 15.99 -29.07 23.29
N GLU A 596 16.88 -28.49 24.10
CA GLU A 596 17.77 -29.21 25.01
C GLU A 596 16.99 -29.95 26.09
N GLU A 597 16.01 -29.28 26.73
CA GLU A 597 15.13 -29.91 27.74
C GLU A 597 14.31 -31.05 27.11
N PHE A 598 13.80 -30.85 25.90
CA PHE A 598 13.06 -31.85 25.13
C PHE A 598 13.94 -33.08 24.84
N MET A 599 15.14 -32.90 24.29
CA MET A 599 16.07 -33.99 23.99
C MET A 599 16.55 -34.69 25.28
N ALA A 600 16.82 -33.96 26.36
CA ALA A 600 17.22 -34.54 27.63
C ALA A 600 16.16 -35.50 28.24
N ILE A 601 14.87 -35.26 27.98
CA ILE A 601 13.79 -36.17 28.35
C ILE A 601 13.66 -37.32 27.36
N LEU A 602 13.77 -37.04 26.09
CA LEU A 602 13.67 -38.05 25.04
C LEU A 602 14.76 -39.14 25.16
N ASP A 603 16.00 -38.74 25.43
CA ASP A 603 17.18 -39.61 25.52
C ASP A 603 17.29 -40.39 26.86
N ARG A 604 16.45 -40.08 27.84
CA ARG A 604 16.38 -40.89 29.07
C ARG A 604 15.89 -42.30 28.74
N THR A 605 16.74 -43.30 28.93
CA THR A 605 16.42 -44.72 28.80
C THR A 605 15.42 -45.21 29.85
#